data_93f45e72c0b16ab00afa05669c1ceeb6
#
_entry.id   93f45e72c0b16ab00afa05669c1ceeb6
#
_cell.length_a   1.000
_cell.length_b   1.000
_cell.length_c   1.000
_cell.angle_alpha   90.00
_cell.angle_beta   90.00
_cell.angle_gamma   90.00
#
_symmetry.space_group_name_H-M   'P 1'
#
loop_
_entity.id
_entity.type
_entity.pdbx_description
1 polymer ?
#
loop_
_entity_poly.entity_id
_entity_poly.type
_entity_poly.pdbx_seq_one_letter_code
_entity_poly.pdbx_strand_id
1 'polypeptide(L)'
;AVATMADLAPCDIVVEAIVENLEAKRSLFKHLEEVVRDDCLLVSNTSSLSITAIAAACRLPERCGGFHFFSPVPLMKVVEVIDGVRGAAWVGECLTALARRMGHTPVRAQDTPGFIVNHAGRAYLTEALRIVGEGICAFHDVDRIMRAAAGFRLGPFELLDLTGLDVSHPVMESIYEQYYQEPRYRPSPIARQRLAAGLLGRKSGHGFYAYPDGRQQWPEPPPVPA
;
A
#
# COMPACT_ATOMS: atom_id res chain seq x y z
N ALA A 1 22.43 -14.60 -1.42
CA ALA A 1 22.51 -13.38 -2.23
C ALA A 1 23.24 -13.71 -3.52
N VAL A 2 22.80 -13.13 -4.64
CA VAL A 2 23.42 -13.26 -5.96
C VAL A 2 24.09 -11.94 -6.34
N ALA A 3 25.11 -12.00 -7.19
CA ALA A 3 25.92 -10.83 -7.53
C ALA A 3 25.42 -10.09 -8.77
N THR A 4 24.78 -10.78 -9.67
CA THR A 4 24.34 -10.24 -10.96
C THR A 4 22.91 -10.66 -11.31
N MET A 5 22.29 -9.95 -12.23
CA MET A 5 20.96 -10.30 -12.74
C MET A 5 21.00 -11.66 -13.50
N ALA A 6 22.12 -12.00 -14.14
CA ALA A 6 22.29 -13.27 -14.83
C ALA A 6 22.13 -14.49 -13.90
N ASP A 7 22.41 -14.34 -12.63
CA ASP A 7 22.24 -15.41 -11.64
C ASP A 7 20.76 -15.76 -11.38
N LEU A 8 19.82 -14.96 -11.87
CA LEU A 8 18.38 -15.22 -11.80
C LEU A 8 17.86 -16.13 -12.93
N ALA A 9 18.71 -16.45 -13.92
CA ALA A 9 18.31 -17.29 -15.07
C ALA A 9 17.63 -18.62 -14.70
N PRO A 10 18.01 -19.35 -13.64
CA PRO A 10 17.39 -20.61 -13.27
C PRO A 10 16.10 -20.45 -12.43
N CYS A 11 15.69 -19.22 -12.09
CA CYS A 11 14.53 -18.99 -11.24
C CYS A 11 13.23 -19.36 -11.97
N ASP A 12 12.28 -19.93 -11.22
CA ASP A 12 10.91 -20.18 -11.68
C ASP A 12 10.01 -18.96 -11.46
N ILE A 13 10.33 -18.14 -10.44
CA ILE A 13 9.61 -16.91 -10.10
C ILE A 13 10.61 -15.83 -9.67
N VAL A 14 10.46 -14.63 -10.20
CA VAL A 14 11.19 -13.43 -9.75
C VAL A 14 10.19 -12.43 -9.19
N VAL A 15 10.39 -12.04 -7.93
CA VAL A 15 9.57 -11.04 -7.26
C VAL A 15 10.35 -9.73 -7.18
N GLU A 16 9.87 -8.70 -7.85
CA GLU A 16 10.45 -7.37 -7.85
C GLU A 16 9.89 -6.54 -6.68
N ALA A 17 10.77 -5.84 -5.95
CA ALA A 17 10.42 -4.94 -4.86
C ALA A 17 11.36 -3.72 -4.81
N ILE A 18 11.67 -3.13 -5.97
CA ILE A 18 12.49 -1.91 -6.07
C ILE A 18 11.67 -0.64 -5.77
N VAL A 19 12.29 0.53 -5.98
CA VAL A 19 11.63 1.83 -5.82
C VAL A 19 10.29 1.90 -6.56
N GLU A 20 9.30 2.57 -5.96
CA GLU A 20 7.93 2.70 -6.49
C GLU A 20 7.88 3.75 -7.62
N ASN A 21 8.45 3.37 -8.75
CA ASN A 21 8.51 4.19 -9.98
C ASN A 21 8.23 3.29 -11.18
N LEU A 22 7.22 3.67 -11.97
CA LEU A 22 6.74 2.86 -13.09
C LEU A 22 7.84 2.59 -14.13
N GLU A 23 8.58 3.60 -14.53
CA GLU A 23 9.61 3.46 -15.57
C GLU A 23 10.79 2.61 -15.09
N ALA A 24 11.18 2.73 -13.82
CA ALA A 24 12.21 1.88 -13.24
C ALA A 24 11.77 0.41 -13.23
N LYS A 25 10.51 0.12 -12.85
CA LYS A 25 9.96 -1.24 -12.84
C LYS A 25 9.81 -1.80 -14.26
N ARG A 26 9.33 -1.00 -15.22
CA ARG A 26 9.24 -1.38 -16.63
C ARG A 26 10.60 -1.72 -17.22
N SER A 27 11.61 -0.88 -16.97
CA SER A 27 12.99 -1.13 -17.41
C SER A 27 13.53 -2.44 -16.81
N LEU A 28 13.32 -2.67 -15.50
CA LEU A 28 13.74 -3.89 -14.85
C LEU A 28 13.06 -5.13 -15.42
N PHE A 29 11.74 -5.11 -15.63
CA PHE A 29 10.99 -6.23 -16.20
C PHE A 29 11.46 -6.59 -17.61
N LYS A 30 11.74 -5.57 -18.43
CA LYS A 30 12.32 -5.78 -19.76
C LYS A 30 13.68 -6.48 -19.69
N HIS A 31 14.57 -6.07 -18.78
CA HIS A 31 15.87 -6.72 -18.61
C HIS A 31 15.76 -8.12 -17.99
N LEU A 32 14.86 -8.31 -17.03
CA LEU A 32 14.62 -9.63 -16.43
C LEU A 32 14.14 -10.62 -17.49
N GLU A 33 13.26 -10.21 -18.40
CA GLU A 33 12.75 -11.05 -19.46
C GLU A 33 13.85 -11.56 -20.43
N GLU A 34 14.93 -10.79 -20.59
CA GLU A 34 16.09 -11.18 -21.41
C GLU A 34 16.97 -12.23 -20.71
N VAL A 35 16.86 -12.36 -19.39
CA VAL A 35 17.71 -13.20 -18.55
C VAL A 35 17.04 -14.52 -18.19
N VAL A 36 15.75 -14.47 -17.79
CA VAL A 36 15.03 -15.63 -17.29
C VAL A 36 14.35 -16.42 -18.41
N ARG A 37 14.04 -17.70 -18.16
CA ARG A 37 13.29 -18.53 -19.10
C ARG A 37 11.90 -17.96 -19.40
N ASP A 38 11.33 -18.32 -20.55
CA ASP A 38 10.00 -17.86 -20.99
C ASP A 38 8.87 -18.35 -20.08
N ASP A 39 9.05 -19.41 -19.31
CA ASP A 39 8.10 -19.96 -18.33
C ASP A 39 8.28 -19.41 -16.89
N CYS A 40 9.31 -18.59 -16.66
CA CYS A 40 9.52 -17.93 -15.37
C CYS A 40 8.47 -16.84 -15.13
N LEU A 41 7.84 -16.85 -13.95
CA LEU A 41 6.92 -15.80 -13.52
C LEU A 41 7.67 -14.51 -13.17
N LEU A 42 7.23 -13.39 -13.72
CA LEU A 42 7.71 -12.05 -13.34
C LEU A 42 6.61 -11.34 -12.57
N VAL A 43 6.84 -11.07 -11.29
CA VAL A 43 5.83 -10.48 -10.43
C VAL A 43 6.35 -9.25 -9.69
N SER A 44 5.48 -8.26 -9.49
CA SER A 44 5.83 -7.04 -8.76
C SER A 44 5.15 -6.99 -7.40
N ASN A 45 5.88 -6.53 -6.39
CA ASN A 45 5.36 -6.23 -5.05
C ASN A 45 4.88 -4.77 -4.94
N THR A 46 4.62 -4.10 -6.06
CA THR A 46 4.09 -2.73 -6.05
C THR A 46 2.82 -2.64 -5.20
N SER A 47 2.62 -1.50 -4.56
CA SER A 47 1.42 -1.23 -3.74
C SER A 47 0.40 -0.33 -4.43
N SER A 48 0.77 0.32 -5.53
CA SER A 48 -0.06 1.38 -6.14
C SER A 48 0.06 1.47 -7.67
N LEU A 49 1.09 0.88 -8.28
CA LEU A 49 1.30 0.95 -9.72
C LEU A 49 0.56 -0.19 -10.43
N SER A 50 0.06 0.09 -11.64
CA SER A 50 -0.63 -0.90 -12.46
C SER A 50 0.29 -2.04 -12.88
N ILE A 51 -0.08 -3.27 -12.56
CA ILE A 51 0.59 -4.50 -13.02
C ILE A 51 0.54 -4.59 -14.55
N THR A 52 -0.59 -4.23 -15.14
CA THR A 52 -0.76 -4.18 -16.59
C THR A 52 0.24 -3.23 -17.25
N ALA A 53 0.44 -2.03 -16.65
CA ALA A 53 1.39 -1.05 -17.18
C ALA A 53 2.85 -1.50 -17.05
N ILE A 54 3.20 -2.21 -15.96
CA ILE A 54 4.53 -2.82 -15.77
C ILE A 54 4.73 -3.93 -16.82
N ALA A 55 3.78 -4.86 -16.91
CA ALA A 55 3.83 -6.01 -17.82
C ALA A 55 3.86 -5.60 -19.32
N ALA A 56 3.31 -4.44 -19.66
CA ALA A 56 3.31 -3.93 -21.04
C ALA A 56 4.73 -3.66 -21.59
N ALA A 57 5.76 -3.62 -20.75
CA ALA A 57 7.13 -3.52 -21.17
C ALA A 57 7.73 -4.87 -21.63
N CYS A 58 7.07 -5.99 -21.30
CA CYS A 58 7.51 -7.33 -21.62
C CYS A 58 7.00 -7.80 -22.98
N ARG A 59 7.76 -8.67 -23.61
CA ARG A 59 7.37 -9.44 -24.81
C ARG A 59 6.27 -10.47 -24.47
N LEU A 60 6.36 -11.09 -23.30
CA LEU A 60 5.43 -12.10 -22.78
C LEU A 60 4.69 -11.59 -21.51
N PRO A 61 3.81 -10.59 -21.63
CA PRO A 61 3.10 -10.01 -20.49
C PRO A 61 2.13 -10.98 -19.80
N GLU A 62 1.74 -12.07 -20.46
CA GLU A 62 0.83 -13.08 -19.92
C GLU A 62 1.41 -13.85 -18.72
N ARG A 63 2.74 -13.87 -18.55
CA ARG A 63 3.43 -14.47 -17.40
C ARG A 63 3.69 -13.48 -16.24
N CYS A 64 3.19 -12.26 -16.37
CA CYS A 64 3.38 -11.22 -15.37
C CYS A 64 2.18 -11.13 -14.44
N GLY A 65 2.44 -10.81 -13.15
CA GLY A 65 1.41 -10.64 -12.14
C GLY A 65 1.84 -9.72 -11.01
N GLY A 66 0.94 -9.44 -10.08
CA GLY A 66 1.26 -8.76 -8.83
C GLY A 66 1.24 -9.73 -7.65
N PHE A 67 2.18 -9.51 -6.72
CA PHE A 67 2.29 -10.30 -5.49
C PHE A 67 2.59 -9.36 -4.33
N HIS A 68 1.54 -8.66 -3.87
CA HIS A 68 1.64 -7.54 -2.95
C HIS A 68 1.58 -8.00 -1.49
N PHE A 69 2.71 -7.91 -0.82
CA PHE A 69 2.86 -8.19 0.61
C PHE A 69 2.72 -6.93 1.45
N PHE A 70 2.27 -7.11 2.70
CA PHE A 70 2.17 -6.03 3.67
C PHE A 70 3.31 -6.09 4.68
N SER A 71 3.91 -4.93 4.96
CA SER A 71 5.00 -4.82 5.94
C SER A 71 4.45 -4.78 7.38
N PRO A 72 5.07 -5.46 8.35
CA PRO A 72 6.17 -6.42 8.20
C PRO A 72 5.66 -7.79 7.72
N VAL A 73 6.24 -8.29 6.63
CA VAL A 73 5.79 -9.54 5.97
C VAL A 73 5.65 -10.75 6.91
N PRO A 74 6.56 -10.99 7.90
CA PRO A 74 6.42 -12.13 8.80
C PRO A 74 5.17 -12.07 9.70
N LEU A 75 4.65 -10.87 9.97
CA LEU A 75 3.50 -10.64 10.86
C LEU A 75 2.19 -10.50 10.09
N MET A 76 2.24 -9.89 8.90
CA MET A 76 1.07 -9.66 8.06
C MET A 76 0.81 -10.89 7.19
N LYS A 77 -0.24 -11.63 7.52
CA LYS A 77 -0.53 -12.94 6.91
C LYS A 77 -1.36 -12.88 5.63
N VAL A 78 -1.77 -11.70 5.21
CA VAL A 78 -2.50 -11.50 3.95
C VAL A 78 -1.52 -11.12 2.85
N VAL A 79 -1.74 -11.61 1.63
CA VAL A 79 -1.06 -11.20 0.40
C VAL A 79 -2.08 -11.05 -0.72
N GLU A 80 -2.01 -9.95 -1.45
CA GLU A 80 -2.84 -9.74 -2.63
C GLU A 80 -2.13 -10.33 -3.85
N VAL A 81 -2.88 -11.13 -4.62
CA VAL A 81 -2.47 -11.69 -5.90
C VAL A 81 -3.23 -10.93 -6.98
N ILE A 82 -2.51 -10.14 -7.79
CA ILE A 82 -3.12 -9.22 -8.73
C ILE A 82 -3.00 -9.74 -10.15
N ASP A 83 -4.15 -9.86 -10.80
CA ASP A 83 -4.25 -10.27 -12.19
C ASP A 83 -4.23 -9.03 -13.11
N GLY A 84 -3.17 -8.87 -13.91
CA GLY A 84 -3.11 -7.86 -14.96
C GLY A 84 -4.04 -8.20 -16.13
N VAL A 85 -4.42 -7.19 -16.93
CA VAL A 85 -5.38 -7.35 -18.05
C VAL A 85 -4.94 -8.41 -19.06
N ARG A 86 -3.63 -8.56 -19.29
CA ARG A 86 -3.05 -9.58 -20.19
C ARG A 86 -2.50 -10.79 -19.44
N GLY A 87 -2.59 -10.82 -18.11
CA GLY A 87 -2.10 -11.94 -17.30
C GLY A 87 -2.87 -13.22 -17.58
N ALA A 88 -2.15 -14.35 -17.72
CA ALA A 88 -2.78 -15.64 -17.86
C ALA A 88 -3.31 -16.15 -16.51
N ALA A 89 -4.44 -16.86 -16.51
CA ALA A 89 -5.10 -17.33 -15.29
C ALA A 89 -4.18 -18.21 -14.41
N TRP A 90 -3.30 -19.01 -15.03
CA TRP A 90 -2.37 -19.88 -14.32
C TRP A 90 -1.35 -19.12 -13.45
N VAL A 91 -1.03 -17.85 -13.79
CA VAL A 91 -0.14 -16.99 -12.98
C VAL A 91 -0.76 -16.76 -11.59
N GLY A 92 -2.00 -16.30 -11.56
CA GLY A 92 -2.71 -16.08 -10.30
C GLY A 92 -2.92 -17.37 -9.50
N GLU A 93 -3.10 -18.51 -10.17
CA GLU A 93 -3.22 -19.83 -9.52
C GLU A 93 -1.89 -20.25 -8.88
N CYS A 94 -0.78 -20.12 -9.60
CA CYS A 94 0.56 -20.41 -9.07
C CYS A 94 0.91 -19.52 -7.87
N LEU A 95 0.67 -18.20 -7.97
CA LEU A 95 0.94 -17.27 -6.89
C LEU A 95 0.05 -17.54 -5.65
N THR A 96 -1.21 -17.90 -5.88
CA THR A 96 -2.13 -18.32 -4.81
C THR A 96 -1.63 -19.58 -4.09
N ALA A 97 -1.18 -20.59 -4.85
CA ALA A 97 -0.61 -21.81 -4.28
C ALA A 97 0.68 -21.51 -3.50
N LEU A 98 1.56 -20.68 -4.06
CA LEU A 98 2.81 -20.27 -3.41
C LEU A 98 2.52 -19.53 -2.08
N ALA A 99 1.61 -18.56 -2.07
CA ALA A 99 1.24 -17.82 -0.87
C ALA A 99 0.77 -18.75 0.26
N ARG A 100 -0.08 -19.73 -0.06
CA ARG A 100 -0.55 -20.73 0.91
C ARG A 100 0.60 -21.57 1.46
N ARG A 101 1.52 -22.01 0.60
CA ARG A 101 2.73 -22.75 1.03
C ARG A 101 3.63 -21.93 1.95
N MET A 102 3.67 -20.60 1.77
CA MET A 102 4.41 -19.66 2.62
C MET A 102 3.67 -19.33 3.94
N GLY A 103 2.47 -19.89 4.16
CA GLY A 103 1.66 -19.62 5.35
C GLY A 103 0.93 -18.28 5.33
N HIS A 104 0.71 -17.73 4.15
CA HIS A 104 -0.10 -16.51 3.94
C HIS A 104 -1.51 -16.86 3.44
N THR A 105 -2.44 -15.94 3.66
CA THR A 105 -3.79 -15.99 3.10
C THR A 105 -3.82 -15.18 1.82
N PRO A 106 -3.85 -15.81 0.64
CA PRO A 106 -3.93 -15.10 -0.63
C PRO A 106 -5.34 -14.56 -0.88
N VAL A 107 -5.42 -13.34 -1.38
CA VAL A 107 -6.66 -12.74 -1.88
C VAL A 107 -6.42 -12.30 -3.32
N ARG A 108 -7.22 -12.81 -4.27
CA ARG A 108 -7.10 -12.40 -5.68
C ARG A 108 -7.82 -11.07 -5.90
N ALA A 109 -7.18 -10.21 -6.66
CA ALA A 109 -7.71 -8.91 -7.05
C ALA A 109 -7.41 -8.62 -8.52
N GLN A 110 -8.24 -7.80 -9.14
CA GLN A 110 -7.98 -7.22 -10.45
C GLN A 110 -6.95 -6.07 -10.31
N ASP A 111 -6.26 -5.78 -11.39
CA ASP A 111 -5.32 -4.65 -11.49
C ASP A 111 -6.09 -3.31 -11.50
N THR A 112 -6.44 -2.86 -10.31
CA THR A 112 -7.10 -1.57 -10.06
C THR A 112 -6.25 -0.72 -9.13
N PRO A 113 -6.32 0.61 -9.19
CA PRO A 113 -5.52 1.48 -8.33
C PRO A 113 -5.72 1.18 -6.85
N GLY A 114 -4.63 0.81 -6.16
CA GLY A 114 -4.65 0.46 -4.74
C GLY A 114 -5.19 -0.94 -4.42
N PHE A 115 -5.48 -1.76 -5.44
CA PHE A 115 -5.99 -3.14 -5.33
C PHE A 115 -7.18 -3.22 -4.37
N ILE A 116 -7.14 -4.02 -3.29
CA ILE A 116 -8.22 -4.10 -2.30
C ILE A 116 -7.90 -3.27 -1.07
N VAL A 117 -6.73 -3.51 -0.44
CA VAL A 117 -6.42 -2.93 0.87
C VAL A 117 -6.20 -1.42 0.80
N ASN A 118 -5.44 -0.94 -0.19
CA ASN A 118 -5.27 0.50 -0.36
C ASN A 118 -6.53 1.18 -0.90
N HIS A 119 -7.31 0.52 -1.74
CA HIS A 119 -8.60 1.03 -2.20
C HIS A 119 -9.56 1.28 -1.03
N ALA A 120 -9.81 0.27 -0.20
CA ALA A 120 -10.67 0.37 0.97
C ALA A 120 -10.05 1.24 2.09
N GLY A 121 -8.76 1.03 2.36
CA GLY A 121 -8.04 1.75 3.42
C GLY A 121 -7.90 3.25 3.15
N ARG A 122 -7.75 3.67 1.89
CA ARG A 122 -7.73 5.11 1.57
C ARG A 122 -9.08 5.77 1.82
N ALA A 123 -10.19 5.14 1.44
CA ALA A 123 -11.51 5.68 1.73
C ALA A 123 -11.74 5.86 3.25
N TYR A 124 -11.27 4.92 4.07
CA TYR A 124 -11.28 5.02 5.53
C TYR A 124 -10.51 6.26 6.04
N LEU A 125 -9.30 6.49 5.50
CA LEU A 125 -8.45 7.60 5.91
C LEU A 125 -8.91 8.95 5.35
N THR A 126 -9.31 9.02 4.08
CA THR A 126 -9.76 10.26 3.45
C THR A 126 -11.08 10.74 4.04
N GLU A 127 -12.01 9.83 4.38
CA GLU A 127 -13.26 10.18 5.04
C GLU A 127 -13.02 10.71 6.46
N ALA A 128 -12.15 10.08 7.24
CA ALA A 128 -11.79 10.57 8.57
C ALA A 128 -11.16 11.97 8.52
N LEU A 129 -10.26 12.22 7.57
CA LEU A 129 -9.66 13.53 7.35
C LEU A 129 -10.70 14.58 6.92
N ARG A 130 -11.73 14.16 6.15
CA ARG A 130 -12.83 15.03 5.73
C ARG A 130 -13.69 15.45 6.93
N ILE A 131 -14.09 14.50 7.78
CA ILE A 131 -14.85 14.76 9.02
C ILE A 131 -14.16 15.83 9.89
N VAL A 132 -12.86 15.69 10.08
CA VAL A 132 -12.08 16.67 10.85
C VAL A 132 -11.96 18.01 10.10
N GLY A 133 -11.76 17.97 8.77
CA GLY A 133 -11.68 19.17 7.94
C GLY A 133 -12.97 19.98 7.89
N GLU A 134 -14.12 19.33 8.01
CA GLU A 134 -15.45 19.93 8.12
C GLU A 134 -15.76 20.44 9.55
N GLY A 135 -14.85 20.21 10.51
CA GLY A 135 -15.03 20.67 11.88
C GLY A 135 -16.10 19.91 12.68
N ILE A 136 -16.47 18.70 12.25
CA ILE A 136 -17.50 17.89 12.91
C ILE A 136 -17.04 17.45 14.30
N CYS A 137 -15.78 16.98 14.41
CA CYS A 137 -15.17 16.62 15.69
C CYS A 137 -13.64 16.65 15.60
N ALA A 138 -12.95 16.46 16.73
CA ALA A 138 -11.52 16.36 16.77
C ALA A 138 -11.03 14.97 16.26
N PHE A 139 -9.80 14.90 15.75
CA PHE A 139 -9.23 13.67 15.20
C PHE A 139 -9.21 12.51 16.21
N HIS A 140 -8.90 12.80 17.48
CA HIS A 140 -8.87 11.78 18.52
C HIS A 140 -10.26 11.21 18.86
N ASP A 141 -11.35 11.96 18.64
CA ASP A 141 -12.71 11.47 18.84
C ASP A 141 -13.11 10.51 17.74
N VAL A 142 -12.70 10.76 16.49
CA VAL A 142 -12.85 9.81 15.39
C VAL A 142 -12.16 8.50 15.73
N ASP A 143 -10.90 8.54 16.17
CA ASP A 143 -10.13 7.35 16.54
C ASP A 143 -10.81 6.59 17.70
N ARG A 144 -11.28 7.31 18.73
CA ARG A 144 -11.97 6.71 19.87
C ARG A 144 -13.24 5.97 19.45
N ILE A 145 -14.07 6.58 18.62
CA ILE A 145 -15.31 5.97 18.12
C ILE A 145 -15.01 4.75 17.26
N MET A 146 -14.07 4.86 16.34
CA MET A 146 -13.74 3.76 15.44
C MET A 146 -13.18 2.54 16.20
N ARG A 147 -12.42 2.77 17.25
CA ARG A 147 -11.93 1.68 18.11
C ARG A 147 -13.01 1.10 19.00
N ALA A 148 -13.77 1.96 19.71
CA ALA A 148 -14.70 1.52 20.74
C ALA A 148 -16.01 0.96 20.16
N ALA A 149 -16.56 1.58 19.12
CA ALA A 149 -17.86 1.22 18.56
C ALA A 149 -17.74 0.31 17.33
N ALA A 150 -16.76 0.56 16.46
CA ALA A 150 -16.58 -0.22 15.23
C ALA A 150 -15.55 -1.37 15.36
N GLY A 151 -14.85 -1.46 16.47
CA GLY A 151 -13.95 -2.57 16.79
C GLY A 151 -12.62 -2.57 16.02
N PHE A 152 -12.24 -1.44 15.43
CA PHE A 152 -10.94 -1.33 14.76
C PHE A 152 -9.80 -1.37 15.78
N ARG A 153 -8.71 -2.05 15.46
CA ARG A 153 -7.53 -2.12 16.31
C ARG A 153 -6.84 -0.75 16.45
N LEU A 154 -6.85 0.04 15.39
CA LEU A 154 -6.34 1.41 15.32
C LEU A 154 -7.40 2.31 14.69
N GLY A 155 -7.53 3.53 15.22
CA GLY A 155 -8.29 4.56 14.53
C GLY A 155 -7.55 5.08 13.29
N PRO A 156 -8.23 5.84 12.41
CA PRO A 156 -7.65 6.32 11.15
C PRO A 156 -6.42 7.22 11.35
N PHE A 157 -6.39 8.06 12.37
CA PHE A 157 -5.27 8.96 12.63
C PHE A 157 -4.10 8.24 13.32
N GLU A 158 -4.39 7.26 14.19
CA GLU A 158 -3.38 6.34 14.70
C GLU A 158 -2.71 5.54 13.57
N LEU A 159 -3.50 5.12 12.57
CA LEU A 159 -3.00 4.40 11.39
C LEU A 159 -2.15 5.30 10.50
N LEU A 160 -2.54 6.56 10.28
CA LEU A 160 -1.74 7.55 9.56
C LEU A 160 -0.38 7.78 10.23
N ASP A 161 -0.37 7.93 11.55
CA ASP A 161 0.86 8.12 12.33
C ASP A 161 1.74 6.87 12.37
N LEU A 162 1.15 5.66 12.32
CA LEU A 162 1.88 4.40 12.25
C LEU A 162 2.57 4.23 10.89
N THR A 163 1.87 4.48 9.80
CA THR A 163 2.39 4.32 8.43
C THR A 163 3.32 5.46 8.01
N GLY A 164 3.08 6.63 8.56
CA GLY A 164 3.77 7.87 8.23
C GLY A 164 3.13 8.62 7.07
N LEU A 165 2.98 9.95 7.23
CA LEU A 165 2.35 10.80 6.22
C LEU A 165 3.19 10.93 4.93
N ASP A 166 4.50 10.80 5.02
CA ASP A 166 5.41 10.77 3.86
C ASP A 166 5.21 9.54 2.96
N VAL A 167 4.66 8.45 3.49
CA VAL A 167 4.25 7.27 2.74
C VAL A 167 2.77 7.37 2.35
N SER A 168 1.91 7.71 3.30
CA SER A 168 0.45 7.67 3.11
C SER A 168 -0.06 8.75 2.16
N HIS A 169 0.49 9.96 2.22
CA HIS A 169 0.01 11.08 1.40
C HIS A 169 0.29 10.91 -0.10
N PRO A 170 1.52 10.56 -0.53
CA PRO A 170 1.78 10.26 -1.94
C PRO A 170 0.91 9.13 -2.51
N VAL A 171 0.61 8.10 -1.71
CA VAL A 171 -0.30 7.02 -2.13
C VAL A 171 -1.73 7.53 -2.28
N MET A 172 -2.20 8.44 -1.41
CA MET A 172 -3.52 9.08 -1.59
C MET A 172 -3.58 9.89 -2.89
N GLU A 173 -2.54 10.69 -3.18
CA GLU A 173 -2.45 11.48 -4.41
C GLU A 173 -2.44 10.57 -5.64
N SER A 174 -1.63 9.52 -5.64
CA SER A 174 -1.53 8.56 -6.74
C SER A 174 -2.88 7.86 -7.02
N ILE A 175 -3.58 7.39 -5.99
CA ILE A 175 -4.90 6.75 -6.15
C ILE A 175 -5.93 7.75 -6.69
N TYR A 176 -5.95 8.97 -6.17
CA TYR A 176 -6.84 10.03 -6.63
C TYR A 176 -6.67 10.34 -8.11
N GLU A 177 -5.42 10.48 -8.56
CA GLU A 177 -5.11 10.72 -9.99
C GLU A 177 -5.48 9.50 -10.85
N GLN A 178 -5.17 8.28 -10.42
CA GLN A 178 -5.48 7.06 -11.16
C GLN A 178 -6.98 6.79 -11.28
N TYR A 179 -7.81 7.28 -10.35
CA TYR A 179 -9.27 7.25 -10.41
C TYR A 179 -9.87 8.51 -11.06
N TYR A 180 -9.08 9.23 -11.86
CA TYR A 180 -9.55 10.43 -12.57
C TYR A 180 -10.21 11.45 -11.62
N GLN A 181 -9.59 11.66 -10.47
CA GLN A 181 -10.01 12.64 -9.45
C GLN A 181 -11.37 12.31 -8.80
N GLU A 182 -11.68 11.04 -8.65
CA GLU A 182 -12.87 10.59 -7.91
C GLU A 182 -12.91 11.23 -6.51
N PRO A 183 -13.96 12.02 -6.17
CA PRO A 183 -14.00 12.83 -4.95
C PRO A 183 -13.77 12.05 -3.65
N ARG A 184 -14.18 10.78 -3.57
CA ARG A 184 -13.99 9.97 -2.36
C ARG A 184 -12.52 9.69 -2.01
N TYR A 185 -11.62 9.80 -2.98
CA TYR A 185 -10.18 9.60 -2.78
C TYR A 185 -9.41 10.92 -2.68
N ARG A 186 -10.09 12.07 -2.69
CA ARG A 186 -9.45 13.39 -2.67
C ARG A 186 -8.54 13.53 -1.44
N PRO A 187 -7.23 13.80 -1.65
CA PRO A 187 -6.31 14.05 -0.54
C PRO A 187 -6.72 15.27 0.28
N SER A 188 -6.45 15.23 1.57
CA SER A 188 -6.81 16.30 2.48
C SER A 188 -5.71 17.35 2.62
N PRO A 189 -6.04 18.66 2.61
CA PRO A 189 -5.10 19.73 2.95
C PRO A 189 -4.47 19.55 4.33
N ILE A 190 -5.18 18.97 5.31
CA ILE A 190 -4.69 18.71 6.66
C ILE A 190 -3.47 17.77 6.61
N ALA A 191 -3.56 16.67 5.84
CA ALA A 191 -2.46 15.73 5.70
C ALA A 191 -1.25 16.38 4.99
N ARG A 192 -1.50 17.16 3.94
CA ARG A 192 -0.46 17.90 3.21
C ARG A 192 0.27 18.92 4.08
N GLN A 193 -0.46 19.70 4.89
CA GLN A 193 0.13 20.69 5.79
C GLN A 193 1.00 20.02 6.86
N ARG A 194 0.55 18.89 7.43
CA ARG A 194 1.33 18.13 8.42
C ARG A 194 2.59 17.54 7.78
N LEU A 195 2.49 16.99 6.59
CA LEU A 195 3.64 16.50 5.83
C LEU A 195 4.68 17.62 5.61
N ALA A 196 4.23 18.79 5.15
CA ALA A 196 5.10 19.95 4.93
C ALA A 196 5.76 20.47 6.24
N ALA A 197 5.07 20.30 7.37
CA ALA A 197 5.59 20.65 8.69
C ALA A 197 6.53 19.58 9.31
N GLY A 198 6.76 18.45 8.61
CA GLY A 198 7.58 17.35 9.16
C GLY A 198 6.89 16.52 10.24
N LEU A 199 5.57 16.69 10.43
CA LEU A 199 4.76 15.95 11.39
C LEU A 199 4.35 14.60 10.76
N LEU A 200 5.31 13.68 10.65
CA LEU A 200 5.16 12.46 9.85
C LEU A 200 4.45 11.32 10.60
N GLY A 201 4.37 11.40 11.92
CA GLY A 201 3.84 10.34 12.77
C GLY A 201 4.88 9.80 13.75
N ARG A 202 4.74 8.53 14.14
CA ARG A 202 5.61 7.89 15.14
C ARG A 202 7.09 8.01 14.83
N LYS A 203 7.49 7.85 13.56
CA LYS A 203 8.90 7.90 13.14
C LYS A 203 9.57 9.24 13.34
N SER A 204 8.82 10.34 13.36
CA SER A 204 9.31 11.70 13.64
C SER A 204 9.04 12.14 15.09
N GLY A 205 8.46 11.26 15.93
CA GLY A 205 8.06 11.58 17.29
C GLY A 205 6.79 12.44 17.39
N HIS A 206 6.26 12.90 16.26
CA HIS A 206 5.05 13.71 16.20
C HIS A 206 4.32 13.54 14.86
N GLY A 207 3.00 13.43 14.94
CA GLY A 207 2.09 13.37 13.80
C GLY A 207 0.77 14.04 14.16
N PHE A 208 -0.34 13.29 14.07
CA PHE A 208 -1.60 13.69 14.70
C PHE A 208 -1.48 13.65 16.22
N TYR A 209 -0.76 12.66 16.73
CA TYR A 209 -0.40 12.50 18.14
C TYR A 209 1.06 12.84 18.39
N ALA A 210 1.39 13.13 19.65
CA ALA A 210 2.76 13.19 20.12
C ALA A 210 3.19 11.78 20.60
N TYR A 211 4.49 11.46 20.44
CA TYR A 211 5.07 10.18 20.80
C TYR A 211 6.33 10.36 21.65
N PRO A 212 6.22 10.97 22.86
CA PRO A 212 7.36 11.03 23.76
C PRO A 212 7.80 9.60 24.11
N ASP A 213 9.10 9.34 23.98
CA ASP A 213 9.69 8.02 24.22
C ASP A 213 9.04 6.88 23.41
N GLY A 214 8.49 7.20 22.22
CA GLY A 214 7.83 6.25 21.34
C GLY A 214 6.40 5.86 21.78
N ARG A 215 5.88 6.42 22.85
CA ARG A 215 4.53 6.15 23.38
C ARG A 215 3.55 7.23 22.91
N GLN A 216 2.39 6.80 22.45
CA GLN A 216 1.32 7.71 22.03
C GLN A 216 0.77 8.47 23.23
N GLN A 217 0.76 9.80 23.12
CA GLN A 217 0.10 10.69 24.07
C GLN A 217 -1.26 11.11 23.51
N TRP A 218 -2.32 10.79 24.22
CA TRP A 218 -3.67 11.28 23.90
C TRP A 218 -3.82 12.73 24.32
N PRO A 219 -4.49 13.59 23.54
CA PRO A 219 -4.85 14.92 23.99
C PRO A 219 -5.70 14.84 25.26
N GLU A 220 -5.44 15.73 26.20
CA GLU A 220 -6.29 15.85 27.37
C GLU A 220 -7.72 16.23 26.97
N PRO A 221 -8.76 15.63 27.55
CA PRO A 221 -10.12 16.04 27.31
C PRO A 221 -10.28 17.51 27.73
N PRO A 222 -11.07 18.32 27.01
CA PRO A 222 -11.34 19.68 27.43
C PRO A 222 -11.92 19.66 28.85
N PRO A 223 -11.61 20.67 29.69
CA PRO A 223 -12.17 20.76 31.01
C PRO A 223 -13.71 20.78 30.94
N VAL A 224 -14.34 19.96 31.75
CA VAL A 224 -15.80 19.92 31.83
C VAL A 224 -16.27 21.30 32.33
N PRO A 225 -17.14 22.02 31.60
CA PRO A 225 -17.70 23.27 32.12
C PRO A 225 -18.37 23.02 33.46
N ALA A 226 -18.08 23.87 34.43
CA ALA A 226 -18.69 23.82 35.76
C ALA A 226 -20.20 24.14 35.70
#